data_29d8fda694371dd9777dcf3d2b4d5802
#
_entry.id   29d8fda694371dd9777dcf3d2b4d5802
#
_cell.length_a   1.000
_cell.length_b   1.000
_cell.length_c   1.000
_cell.angle_alpha   90.00
_cell.angle_beta   90.00
_cell.angle_gamma   90.00
#
_symmetry.space_group_name_H-M   'P 1'
#
loop_
_entity.id
_entity.type
_entity.pdbx_description
1 polymer ?
#
loop_
_entity_poly.entity_id
_entity_poly.type
_entity_poly.pdbx_seq_one_letter_code
_entity_poly.pdbx_strand_id
1 'polypeptide(L)'
;IANGFYGLMCANSPATSQWSSFKSTCNYNTWVIGGVFCASMAFLEYDPDYYMTSVANSIRGLEYSVCGFAPSGGWVETPGYGDIAYHYLAHFTSTSEICFGSSFKLPQYQGMDKVSAWRTSMSGYDKTALIGDGSNTGATTDSVMYMDKYYGTDDYRAVRQEYVMSGHVQPELYDVLY
;
A
#
# COMPACT_ATOMS: atom_id res chain seq x y z
N ILE A 1 -18.78 -3.72 15.12
CA ILE A 1 -17.63 -3.26 14.32
C ILE A 1 -16.40 -3.22 15.22
N ALA A 2 -16.42 -2.54 16.38
CA ALA A 2 -15.27 -2.40 17.28
C ALA A 2 -14.63 -3.75 17.67
N ASN A 3 -15.42 -4.75 18.01
CA ASN A 3 -14.90 -6.08 18.38
C ASN A 3 -14.18 -6.80 17.25
N GLY A 4 -14.60 -6.58 16.00
CA GLY A 4 -13.91 -7.13 14.84
C GLY A 4 -12.54 -6.50 14.62
N PHE A 5 -12.44 -5.19 14.74
CA PHE A 5 -11.17 -4.46 14.65
C PHE A 5 -10.23 -4.83 15.79
N TYR A 6 -10.73 -4.90 17.01
CA TYR A 6 -9.94 -5.28 18.18
C TYR A 6 -9.36 -6.68 18.05
N GLY A 7 -10.16 -7.62 17.58
CA GLY A 7 -9.70 -8.99 17.34
C GLY A 7 -8.58 -9.08 16.32
N LEU A 8 -8.61 -8.22 15.32
CA LEU A 8 -7.56 -8.17 14.28
C LEU A 8 -6.28 -7.46 14.73
N MET A 9 -6.41 -6.38 15.51
CA MET A 9 -5.30 -5.44 15.74
C MET A 9 -4.71 -5.51 17.15
N CYS A 10 -5.50 -5.85 18.16
CA CYS A 10 -5.09 -5.76 19.55
C CYS A 10 -4.95 -7.11 20.25
N ALA A 11 -5.53 -8.16 19.69
CA ALA A 11 -5.33 -9.47 20.25
C ALA A 11 -3.89 -9.89 19.96
N ASN A 12 -3.07 -9.96 21.00
CA ASN A 12 -1.93 -10.87 21.08
C ASN A 12 -2.46 -12.32 20.97
N SER A 13 -3.32 -12.59 19.97
CA SER A 13 -3.88 -13.90 19.77
C SER A 13 -2.75 -14.81 19.36
N PRO A 14 -2.47 -15.84 20.14
CA PRO A 14 -1.51 -16.83 19.71
C PRO A 14 -2.01 -17.38 18.39
N ALA A 15 -1.17 -17.44 17.45
CA ALA A 15 -1.02 -18.15 16.18
C ALA A 15 -2.17 -19.07 15.65
N THR A 16 -3.43 -18.80 15.95
CA THR A 16 -4.55 -19.68 15.53
C THR A 16 -5.38 -19.10 14.39
N SER A 17 -5.17 -17.85 14.01
CA SER A 17 -5.78 -17.30 12.80
C SER A 17 -4.69 -16.98 11.76
N GLN A 18 -4.98 -17.23 10.51
CA GLN A 18 -4.12 -16.82 9.37
C GLN A 18 -3.85 -15.31 9.36
N TRP A 19 -4.64 -14.54 10.11
CA TRP A 19 -4.59 -13.09 10.23
C TRP A 19 -3.78 -12.58 11.44
N SER A 20 -3.28 -13.46 12.30
CA SER A 20 -2.49 -13.09 13.48
C SER A 20 -1.06 -12.69 13.15
N SER A 21 -0.65 -12.80 11.91
CA SER A 21 0.70 -12.48 11.48
C SER A 21 0.79 -11.08 10.85
N PHE A 22 0.57 -10.03 11.63
CA PHE A 22 1.00 -8.66 11.26
C PHE A 22 2.51 -8.56 10.95
N LYS A 23 3.18 -9.70 10.85
CA LYS A 23 4.60 -9.86 10.52
C LYS A 23 4.80 -10.49 9.15
N SER A 24 3.85 -10.33 8.26
CA SER A 24 3.92 -10.89 6.91
C SER A 24 4.25 -9.82 5.88
N THR A 25 4.96 -10.22 4.84
CA THR A 25 5.22 -9.42 3.64
C THR A 25 4.18 -9.63 2.54
N CYS A 26 3.08 -10.34 2.80
CA CYS A 26 2.03 -10.53 1.82
C CYS A 26 1.12 -9.30 1.66
N ASN A 27 0.44 -9.19 0.52
CA ASN A 27 -0.45 -8.07 0.21
C ASN A 27 -1.61 -7.92 1.20
N TYR A 28 -2.11 -9.00 1.76
CA TYR A 28 -3.14 -8.96 2.81
C TYR A 28 -2.71 -8.15 4.04
N ASN A 29 -1.44 -8.18 4.38
CA ASN A 29 -0.94 -7.42 5.52
C ASN A 29 -1.11 -5.92 5.27
N THR A 30 -0.71 -5.42 4.12
CA THR A 30 -0.90 -4.01 3.75
C THR A 30 -2.36 -3.64 3.63
N TRP A 31 -3.16 -4.48 2.97
CA TRP A 31 -4.58 -4.24 2.76
C TRP A 31 -5.34 -4.12 4.09
N VAL A 32 -5.24 -5.16 4.93
CA VAL A 32 -5.97 -5.19 6.20
C VAL A 32 -5.48 -4.09 7.14
N ILE A 33 -4.16 -3.96 7.31
CA ILE A 33 -3.60 -3.00 8.26
C ILE A 33 -3.77 -1.56 7.75
N GLY A 34 -3.54 -1.30 6.47
CA GLY A 34 -3.76 0.02 5.89
C GLY A 34 -5.22 0.46 5.98
N GLY A 35 -6.16 -0.45 5.70
CA GLY A 35 -7.59 -0.18 5.85
C GLY A 35 -7.99 0.08 7.31
N VAL A 36 -7.45 -0.69 8.25
CA VAL A 36 -7.70 -0.48 9.69
C VAL A 36 -7.10 0.85 10.16
N PHE A 37 -5.92 1.21 9.69
CA PHE A 37 -5.33 2.51 9.98
C PHE A 37 -6.26 3.65 9.56
N CYS A 38 -6.70 3.68 8.30
CA CYS A 38 -7.58 4.72 7.79
C CYS A 38 -8.92 4.77 8.56
N ALA A 39 -9.50 3.61 8.87
CA ALA A 39 -10.72 3.55 9.66
C ALA A 39 -10.50 4.05 11.10
N SER A 40 -9.36 3.73 11.72
CA SER A 40 -9.02 4.21 13.07
C SER A 40 -8.88 5.74 13.08
N MET A 41 -8.29 6.31 12.04
CA MET A 41 -8.20 7.76 11.90
C MET A 41 -9.57 8.42 11.78
N ALA A 42 -10.49 7.83 11.02
CA ALA A 42 -11.85 8.36 10.87
C ALA A 42 -12.69 8.35 12.16
N PHE A 43 -12.36 7.46 13.10
CA PHE A 43 -13.08 7.32 14.37
C PHE A 43 -12.29 7.82 15.60
N LEU A 44 -11.14 8.45 15.39
CA LEU A 44 -10.24 8.84 16.45
C LEU A 44 -10.90 9.76 17.52
N GLU A 45 -11.82 10.61 17.10
CA GLU A 45 -12.52 11.55 18.00
C GLU A 45 -13.51 10.85 18.94
N TYR A 46 -13.97 9.64 18.60
CA TYR A 46 -14.96 8.91 19.43
C TYR A 46 -14.34 8.22 20.64
N ASP A 47 -13.16 7.63 20.47
CA ASP A 47 -12.41 6.94 21.52
C ASP A 47 -10.92 7.04 21.20
N PRO A 48 -10.29 8.16 21.59
CA PRO A 48 -8.88 8.42 21.25
C PRO A 48 -7.92 7.33 21.74
N ASP A 49 -8.10 6.82 22.95
CA ASP A 49 -7.18 5.84 23.52
C ASP A 49 -7.24 4.50 22.77
N TYR A 50 -8.46 4.07 22.44
CA TYR A 50 -8.68 2.84 21.69
C TYR A 50 -8.11 2.96 20.26
N TYR A 51 -8.47 4.02 19.53
CA TYR A 51 -8.07 4.16 18.14
C TYR A 51 -6.58 4.53 17.99
N MET A 52 -5.98 5.27 18.91
CA MET A 52 -4.53 5.49 18.91
C MET A 52 -3.74 4.21 19.13
N THR A 53 -4.23 3.29 19.96
CA THR A 53 -3.63 1.96 20.08
C THR A 53 -3.68 1.21 18.75
N SER A 54 -4.80 1.27 18.05
CA SER A 54 -4.96 0.68 16.71
C SER A 54 -4.02 1.31 15.68
N VAL A 55 -3.89 2.63 15.69
CA VAL A 55 -2.94 3.37 14.84
C VAL A 55 -1.50 2.92 15.08
N ALA A 56 -1.07 2.86 16.35
CA ALA A 56 0.29 2.43 16.71
C ALA A 56 0.59 0.99 16.26
N ASN A 57 -0.37 0.10 16.41
CA ASN A 57 -0.23 -1.29 15.95
C ASN A 57 -0.20 -1.39 14.42
N SER A 58 -0.97 -0.55 13.72
CA SER A 58 -0.95 -0.48 12.25
C SER A 58 0.42 -0.06 11.73
N ILE A 59 1.03 0.96 12.32
CA ILE A 59 2.38 1.42 11.95
C ILE A 59 3.39 0.27 12.09
N ARG A 60 3.39 -0.42 13.24
CA ARG A 60 4.27 -1.56 13.49
C ARG A 60 4.03 -2.72 12.52
N GLY A 61 2.79 -2.99 12.16
CA GLY A 61 2.45 -4.04 11.21
C GLY A 61 2.92 -3.71 9.78
N LEU A 62 2.78 -2.45 9.36
CA LEU A 62 3.20 -2.00 8.05
C LEU A 62 4.72 -2.01 7.85
N GLU A 63 5.51 -1.89 8.92
CA GLU A 63 6.98 -2.06 8.83
C GLU A 63 7.39 -3.40 8.23
N TYR A 64 6.65 -4.47 8.52
CA TYR A 64 6.90 -5.78 7.89
C TYR A 64 6.51 -5.80 6.42
N SER A 65 5.44 -5.12 6.07
CA SER A 65 4.97 -5.04 4.68
C SER A 65 5.97 -4.32 3.78
N VAL A 66 6.49 -3.17 4.21
CA VAL A 66 7.44 -2.39 3.39
C VAL A 66 8.74 -3.14 3.15
N CYS A 67 9.14 -4.05 4.02
CA CYS A 67 10.29 -4.93 3.78
C CYS A 67 10.11 -5.83 2.55
N GLY A 68 8.87 -6.08 2.13
CA GLY A 68 8.56 -6.88 0.94
C GLY A 68 9.03 -6.25 -0.37
N PHE A 69 9.31 -4.94 -0.40
CA PHE A 69 9.81 -4.22 -1.57
C PHE A 69 11.33 -4.19 -1.68
N ALA A 70 12.05 -4.63 -0.64
CA ALA A 70 13.51 -4.63 -0.63
C ALA A 70 14.08 -5.74 -1.54
N PRO A 71 15.24 -5.50 -2.19
CA PRO A 71 15.96 -4.22 -2.29
C PRO A 71 15.60 -3.40 -3.55
N SER A 72 14.78 -3.96 -4.45
CA SER A 72 14.63 -3.49 -5.83
C SER A 72 13.28 -2.82 -6.14
N GLY A 73 12.39 -2.71 -5.17
CA GLY A 73 11.02 -2.23 -5.36
C GLY A 73 10.05 -3.30 -5.84
N GLY A 74 10.53 -4.51 -6.09
CA GLY A 74 9.70 -5.64 -6.52
C GLY A 74 8.88 -6.23 -5.38
N TRP A 75 7.64 -6.63 -5.70
CA TRP A 75 6.78 -7.31 -4.74
C TRP A 75 6.92 -8.84 -4.87
N VAL A 76 6.97 -9.51 -3.75
CA VAL A 76 7.29 -10.96 -3.69
C VAL A 76 6.23 -11.86 -4.31
N GLU A 77 4.97 -11.43 -4.35
CA GLU A 77 3.88 -12.24 -4.89
C GLU A 77 3.74 -12.04 -6.41
N THR A 78 3.31 -10.88 -6.85
CA THR A 78 3.14 -10.53 -8.27
C THR A 78 3.08 -9.01 -8.42
N PRO A 79 3.25 -8.46 -9.64
CA PRO A 79 3.03 -7.04 -9.88
C PRO A 79 1.64 -6.56 -9.48
N GLY A 80 0.58 -7.32 -9.79
CA GLY A 80 -0.79 -6.96 -9.42
C GLY A 80 -1.05 -6.96 -7.91
N TYR A 81 -0.53 -7.94 -7.19
CA TYR A 81 -0.60 -7.93 -5.72
C TYR A 81 0.29 -6.85 -5.10
N GLY A 82 1.39 -6.52 -5.76
CA GLY A 82 2.22 -5.36 -5.42
C GLY A 82 1.44 -4.05 -5.55
N ASP A 83 0.65 -3.89 -6.60
CA ASP A 83 -0.21 -2.72 -6.80
C ASP A 83 -1.20 -2.57 -5.63
N ILE A 84 -1.82 -3.66 -5.18
CA ILE A 84 -2.72 -3.65 -4.02
C ILE A 84 -1.96 -3.24 -2.75
N ALA A 85 -0.80 -3.84 -2.51
CA ALA A 85 0.01 -3.51 -1.35
C ALA A 85 0.42 -2.03 -1.35
N TYR A 86 0.84 -1.53 -2.50
CA TYR A 86 1.30 -0.16 -2.67
C TYR A 86 0.19 0.86 -2.54
N HIS A 87 -1.01 0.54 -3.02
CA HIS A 87 -2.19 1.38 -2.88
C HIS A 87 -2.45 1.73 -1.41
N TYR A 88 -2.49 0.73 -0.54
CA TYR A 88 -2.72 0.98 0.89
C TYR A 88 -1.56 1.66 1.59
N LEU A 89 -0.32 1.45 1.15
CA LEU A 89 0.84 2.19 1.66
C LEU A 89 0.81 3.66 1.24
N ALA A 90 0.38 3.98 0.04
CA ALA A 90 0.20 5.36 -0.41
C ALA A 90 -0.88 6.07 0.41
N HIS A 91 -2.03 5.42 0.62
CA HIS A 91 -3.09 5.96 1.47
C HIS A 91 -2.62 6.14 2.92
N PHE A 92 -1.91 5.17 3.49
CA PHE A 92 -1.30 5.31 4.80
C PHE A 92 -0.37 6.52 4.85
N THR A 93 0.54 6.65 3.87
CA THR A 93 1.53 7.72 3.83
C THR A 93 0.85 9.08 3.75
N SER A 94 -0.09 9.26 2.81
CA SER A 94 -0.80 10.53 2.63
C SER A 94 -1.63 10.92 3.86
N THR A 95 -2.37 9.97 4.42
CA THR A 95 -3.19 10.20 5.63
C THR A 95 -2.31 10.53 6.83
N SER A 96 -1.21 9.80 7.01
CA SER A 96 -0.29 10.03 8.12
C SER A 96 0.36 11.42 8.05
N GLU A 97 0.77 11.85 6.86
CA GLU A 97 1.36 13.17 6.67
C GLU A 97 0.35 14.29 6.92
N ILE A 98 -0.90 14.14 6.46
CA ILE A 98 -1.96 15.10 6.69
C ILE A 98 -2.30 15.19 8.18
N CYS A 99 -2.45 14.07 8.86
CA CYS A 99 -2.96 14.03 10.24
C CYS A 99 -1.88 14.24 11.31
N PHE A 100 -0.64 13.75 11.04
CA PHE A 100 0.45 13.75 12.02
C PHE A 100 1.67 14.57 11.58
N GLY A 101 1.71 15.05 10.34
CA GLY A 101 2.91 15.67 9.77
C GLY A 101 4.08 14.70 9.61
N SER A 102 3.82 13.39 9.53
CA SER A 102 4.85 12.35 9.49
C SER A 102 4.33 11.08 8.85
N SER A 103 5.11 10.52 7.93
CA SER A 103 4.88 9.18 7.35
C SER A 103 5.48 8.05 8.17
N PHE A 104 5.95 8.33 9.39
CA PHE A 104 6.61 7.37 10.30
C PHE A 104 7.79 6.62 9.67
N LYS A 105 8.44 7.24 8.68
CA LYS A 105 9.59 6.71 7.92
C LYS A 105 9.29 5.47 7.07
N LEU A 106 8.05 5.01 6.95
CA LEU A 106 7.75 3.81 6.15
C LEU A 106 8.18 3.96 4.68
N PRO A 107 7.98 5.12 4.00
CA PRO A 107 8.49 5.29 2.64
C PRO A 107 10.02 5.31 2.53
N GLN A 108 10.76 5.43 3.64
CA GLN A 108 12.23 5.45 3.63
C GLN A 108 12.86 4.05 3.71
N TYR A 109 12.05 3.00 3.82
CA TYR A 109 12.56 1.63 3.78
C TYR A 109 13.16 1.29 2.42
N GLN A 110 14.17 0.43 2.46
CA GLN A 110 14.91 0.03 1.25
C GLN A 110 13.99 -0.55 0.18
N GLY A 111 14.08 -0.02 -1.03
CA GLY A 111 13.32 -0.46 -2.19
C GLY A 111 12.02 0.30 -2.42
N MET A 112 11.51 1.03 -1.42
CA MET A 112 10.27 1.79 -1.59
C MET A 112 10.41 2.89 -2.66
N ASP A 113 11.56 3.52 -2.75
CA ASP A 113 11.92 4.52 -3.76
C ASP A 113 12.08 3.96 -5.19
N LYS A 114 12.06 2.63 -5.33
CA LYS A 114 12.27 1.95 -6.62
C LYS A 114 11.01 1.26 -7.14
N VAL A 115 9.90 1.33 -6.42
CA VAL A 115 8.66 0.63 -6.81
C VAL A 115 8.19 1.09 -8.18
N SER A 116 8.22 2.40 -8.45
CA SER A 116 7.80 2.96 -9.74
C SER A 116 8.63 2.45 -10.89
N ALA A 117 9.96 2.51 -10.78
CA ALA A 117 10.87 2.00 -11.79
C ALA A 117 10.70 0.48 -12.01
N TRP A 118 10.55 -0.28 -10.92
CA TRP A 118 10.29 -1.71 -11.02
C TRP A 118 8.95 -1.98 -11.69
N ARG A 119 7.89 -1.29 -11.29
CA ARG A 119 6.54 -1.46 -11.84
C ARG A 119 6.49 -1.11 -13.32
N THR A 120 7.16 -0.03 -13.72
CA THR A 120 7.32 0.36 -15.12
C THR A 120 8.03 -0.72 -15.92
N SER A 121 9.11 -1.29 -15.40
CA SER A 121 9.84 -2.37 -16.07
C SER A 121 9.03 -3.65 -16.27
N MET A 122 7.99 -3.86 -15.45
CA MET A 122 7.08 -4.99 -15.55
C MET A 122 5.87 -4.72 -16.44
N SER A 123 5.69 -3.48 -16.92
CA SER A 123 4.58 -3.08 -17.77
C SER A 123 4.97 -3.15 -19.24
N GLY A 124 4.15 -3.83 -20.05
CA GLY A 124 4.20 -3.75 -21.51
C GLY A 124 3.18 -2.74 -22.04
N TYR A 125 2.96 -2.72 -23.33
CA TYR A 125 2.04 -1.79 -23.98
C TYR A 125 0.60 -1.85 -23.43
N ASP A 126 0.09 -3.05 -23.17
CA ASP A 126 -1.29 -3.27 -22.68
C ASP A 126 -1.35 -4.27 -21.51
N LYS A 127 -0.22 -4.77 -21.05
CA LYS A 127 -0.14 -5.89 -20.14
C LYS A 127 1.06 -5.79 -19.20
N THR A 128 0.89 -6.39 -18.04
CA THR A 128 1.98 -6.59 -17.08
C THR A 128 2.60 -7.97 -17.25
N ALA A 129 3.88 -8.08 -16.99
CA ALA A 129 4.57 -9.38 -16.97
C ALA A 129 3.90 -10.34 -15.98
N LEU A 130 3.58 -11.55 -16.45
CA LEU A 130 3.04 -12.61 -15.61
C LEU A 130 4.18 -13.24 -14.80
N ILE A 131 4.15 -12.99 -13.50
CA ILE A 131 5.05 -13.60 -12.54
C ILE A 131 4.21 -14.10 -11.37
N GLY A 132 4.42 -15.33 -10.93
CA GLY A 132 3.66 -15.92 -9.83
C GLY A 132 2.21 -16.22 -10.23
N ASP A 133 1.28 -16.03 -9.29
CA ASP A 133 -0.14 -16.38 -9.41
C ASP A 133 -1.06 -15.20 -9.77
N GLY A 134 -0.47 -14.08 -10.18
CA GLY A 134 -1.22 -12.88 -10.56
C GLY A 134 -1.89 -12.97 -11.93
N SER A 135 -2.87 -12.11 -12.15
CA SER A 135 -3.47 -11.89 -13.45
C SER A 135 -2.63 -10.94 -14.30
N ASN A 136 -2.75 -11.06 -15.61
CA ASN A 136 -2.12 -10.16 -16.57
C ASN A 136 -2.92 -8.85 -16.67
N THR A 137 -2.89 -8.06 -15.63
CA THR A 137 -3.51 -6.74 -15.55
C THR A 137 -2.47 -5.67 -15.84
N GLY A 138 -2.84 -4.65 -16.58
CA GLY A 138 -1.95 -3.54 -16.92
C GLY A 138 -1.56 -2.68 -15.71
N ALA A 139 -1.21 -1.44 -15.94
CA ALA A 139 -0.91 -0.45 -14.91
C ALA A 139 -2.20 -0.05 -14.19
N THR A 140 -2.58 -0.81 -13.16
CA THR A 140 -3.92 -0.77 -12.58
C THR A 140 -4.08 0.19 -11.42
N THR A 141 -3.00 0.64 -10.78
CA THR A 141 -3.12 1.56 -9.64
C THR A 141 -2.58 2.95 -9.94
N ASP A 142 -3.35 3.95 -9.56
CA ASP A 142 -2.94 5.36 -9.58
C ASP A 142 -1.98 5.72 -8.41
N SER A 143 -1.97 4.92 -7.37
CA SER A 143 -1.26 5.21 -6.12
C SER A 143 0.25 5.29 -6.30
N VAL A 144 0.80 4.62 -7.32
CA VAL A 144 2.21 4.74 -7.68
C VAL A 144 2.56 6.16 -8.10
N MET A 145 1.63 6.89 -8.72
CA MET A 145 1.83 8.30 -9.09
C MET A 145 1.99 9.21 -7.87
N TYR A 146 1.22 8.95 -6.80
CA TYR A 146 1.42 9.65 -5.53
C TYR A 146 2.83 9.45 -4.98
N MET A 147 3.31 8.21 -5.03
CA MET A 147 4.64 7.89 -4.53
C MET A 147 5.75 8.40 -5.46
N ASP A 148 5.52 8.44 -6.76
CA ASP A 148 6.43 9.13 -7.71
C ASP A 148 6.62 10.58 -7.30
N LYS A 149 5.54 11.28 -7.05
CA LYS A 149 5.61 12.67 -6.55
C LYS A 149 6.31 12.75 -5.19
N TYR A 150 6.04 11.82 -4.29
CA TYR A 150 6.65 11.76 -2.96
C TYR A 150 8.19 11.64 -3.05
N TYR A 151 8.69 10.80 -3.97
CA TYR A 151 10.13 10.60 -4.17
C TYR A 151 10.75 11.56 -5.19
N GLY A 152 9.96 12.36 -5.89
CA GLY A 152 10.42 13.23 -6.96
C GLY A 152 10.86 12.45 -8.21
N THR A 153 10.25 11.30 -8.46
CA THR A 153 10.40 10.49 -9.67
C THR A 153 9.21 10.66 -10.61
N ASP A 154 9.30 10.11 -11.81
CA ASP A 154 8.24 10.16 -12.83
C ASP A 154 8.19 8.85 -13.66
N ASP A 155 8.76 7.80 -13.12
CA ASP A 155 9.00 6.55 -13.84
C ASP A 155 7.69 5.86 -14.27
N TYR A 156 6.64 5.96 -13.49
CA TYR A 156 5.37 5.26 -13.72
C TYR A 156 4.35 6.12 -14.44
N ARG A 157 4.43 7.44 -14.35
CA ARG A 157 3.42 8.37 -14.88
C ARG A 157 3.11 8.15 -16.35
N ALA A 158 4.12 8.06 -17.20
CA ALA A 158 3.94 7.90 -18.64
C ALA A 158 3.18 6.60 -18.97
N VAL A 159 3.52 5.50 -18.30
CA VAL A 159 2.85 4.21 -18.45
C VAL A 159 1.40 4.31 -18.00
N ARG A 160 1.16 4.88 -16.84
CA ARG A 160 -0.21 5.03 -16.32
C ARG A 160 -1.07 5.92 -17.19
N GLN A 161 -0.56 7.06 -17.67
CA GLN A 161 -1.27 7.94 -18.58
C GLN A 161 -1.63 7.24 -19.89
N GLU A 162 -0.74 6.44 -20.45
CA GLU A 162 -1.02 5.66 -21.65
C GLU A 162 -2.20 4.69 -21.42
N TYR A 163 -2.22 3.99 -20.30
CA TYR A 163 -3.31 3.06 -19.95
C TYR A 163 -4.66 3.77 -19.75
N VAL A 164 -4.67 4.94 -19.14
CA VAL A 164 -5.88 5.75 -18.98
C VAL A 164 -6.35 6.28 -20.34
N MET A 165 -5.46 6.87 -21.12
CA MET A 165 -5.80 7.46 -22.42
C MET A 165 -6.25 6.44 -23.46
N SER A 166 -5.74 5.23 -23.41
CA SER A 166 -6.17 4.12 -24.26
C SER A 166 -7.47 3.45 -23.81
N GLY A 167 -8.01 3.85 -22.65
CA GLY A 167 -9.24 3.28 -22.10
C GLY A 167 -9.07 1.90 -21.44
N HIS A 168 -7.85 1.44 -21.23
CA HIS A 168 -7.60 0.16 -20.56
C HIS A 168 -7.94 0.20 -19.07
N VAL A 169 -7.81 1.35 -18.44
CA VAL A 169 -8.23 1.59 -17.05
C VAL A 169 -8.98 2.91 -16.93
N GLN A 170 -9.83 3.01 -15.93
CA GLN A 170 -10.51 4.26 -15.63
C GLN A 170 -9.58 5.19 -14.83
N PRO A 171 -9.68 6.52 -15.02
CA PRO A 171 -8.99 7.47 -14.15
C PRO A 171 -9.45 7.30 -12.70
N GLU A 172 -8.50 7.41 -11.79
CA GLU A 172 -8.71 7.34 -10.35
C GLU A 172 -8.27 8.67 -9.68
N LEU A 173 -8.39 8.74 -8.37
CA LEU A 173 -8.17 10.00 -7.63
C LEU A 173 -6.76 10.57 -7.86
N TYR A 174 -5.75 9.75 -7.78
CA TYR A 174 -4.36 10.22 -7.91
C TYR A 174 -3.98 10.57 -9.35
N ASP A 175 -4.64 9.99 -10.37
CA ASP A 175 -4.49 10.41 -11.77
C ASP A 175 -4.96 11.85 -12.00
N VAL A 176 -5.89 12.33 -11.17
CA VAL A 176 -6.42 13.70 -11.26
C VAL A 176 -5.60 14.69 -10.45
N LEU A 177 -5.01 14.23 -9.35
CA LEU A 177 -4.28 15.08 -8.40
C LEU A 177 -2.80 15.25 -8.76
N TYR A 178 -2.21 14.33 -9.50
CA TYR A 178 -0.78 14.23 -9.80
C TYR A 178 -0.49 13.89 -11.25
#